data_9d91dc0349596f91952c610e616a9529
#
_entry.id   9d91dc0349596f91952c610e616a9529
#
_cell.length_a   1.000
_cell.length_b   1.000
_cell.length_c   1.000
_cell.angle_alpha   90.00
_cell.angle_beta   90.00
_cell.angle_gamma   90.00
#
_symmetry.space_group_name_H-M   'P 1'
#
loop_
_entity.id
_entity.type
_entity.pdbx_description
1 polymer ?
#
loop_
_entity_poly.entity_id
_entity_poly.type
_entity_poly.pdbx_seq_one_letter_code
_entity_poly.pdbx_strand_id
1 'polypeptide(L)'
;MQSAADKPPGEQSITIQNLPELSVGARTVVPTLHGPKRYINFDNAASTPTFAPIADALNDFLRWYSNVHRGTGFKSQLSSWAFERSRDITAEFIGADLSKQVVIFTKNTTEAINKLAKKLPFDEGDVVLTTLMEHHSNELPWRRVAKVRHVGLNDDGTISKDDFLNKLREYGSRVKLVAITGASNVSGYINEIDFFARETHRAGARILVDGAQLVPHRKVDMKPNDPELMIDFLVFSAHKMYAPFGVGVLVGDKKTFEAGDPDTVGGGMVDIVTLEEAYWSDLPEKEEAGTPDIVGVVALAKAITLFEMLGWEAIIHHEAELTAYALEKLSEIAEVQIYGDTDPANAADRLGVISFNVGDVPHALTAAILSYEGAIGVRSGCFCAHTYVKNLLHVTQEQAIQLEAEILSRNRTHLPGAVRASFGLYNTTDEIDVLVDSIKKIASGHFHKDYVINPEKGEYAPRNFRLDFENYFKF
;
A
#
# COMPACT_ATOMS: atom_id res chain seq x y z
N MET A 1 39.31 5.10 -9.05
CA MET A 1 39.81 3.90 -8.37
C MET A 1 39.94 4.25 -6.89
N GLN A 2 38.89 4.19 -6.12
CA GLN A 2 38.95 4.18 -4.66
C GLN A 2 38.91 2.73 -4.22
N SER A 3 39.87 2.31 -3.42
CA SER A 3 40.17 0.97 -3.00
C SER A 3 39.03 0.41 -2.12
N ALA A 4 38.72 -0.86 -2.34
CA ALA A 4 37.85 -1.70 -1.49
C ALA A 4 38.53 -2.04 -0.15
N ALA A 5 38.84 -1.04 0.67
CA ALA A 5 39.42 -1.23 1.99
C ALA A 5 38.95 -0.07 2.88
N ASP A 6 37.92 -0.34 3.67
CA ASP A 6 37.63 0.15 5.02
C ASP A 6 36.11 0.06 5.30
N LYS A 7 35.60 -1.19 5.30
CA LYS A 7 34.36 -1.44 6.07
C LYS A 7 34.78 -1.64 7.54
N PRO A 8 34.13 -0.93 8.48
CA PRO A 8 34.38 -1.20 9.89
C PRO A 8 34.07 -2.66 10.22
N PRO A 9 34.88 -3.34 11.08
CA PRO A 9 34.63 -4.72 11.43
C PRO A 9 33.34 -4.82 12.23
N GLY A 10 32.29 -5.42 11.64
CA GLY A 10 31.03 -5.72 12.33
C GLY A 10 29.73 -5.46 11.57
N GLU A 11 29.71 -4.82 10.39
CA GLU A 11 28.50 -4.73 9.58
C GLU A 11 28.23 -6.07 8.89
N GLN A 12 27.34 -6.87 9.48
CA GLN A 12 26.75 -7.99 8.74
C GLN A 12 26.09 -7.46 7.49
N SER A 13 26.44 -8.00 6.33
CA SER A 13 25.78 -7.67 5.08
C SER A 13 24.29 -7.97 5.21
N ILE A 14 23.43 -6.98 4.91
CA ILE A 14 21.97 -7.18 4.91
C ILE A 14 21.64 -8.02 3.68
N THR A 15 20.98 -9.16 3.89
CA THR A 15 20.53 -10.10 2.86
C THR A 15 19.11 -10.55 3.16
N ILE A 16 18.39 -11.07 2.17
CA ILE A 16 17.04 -11.63 2.37
C ILE A 16 17.02 -12.64 3.52
N GLN A 17 18.05 -13.50 3.64
CA GLN A 17 18.11 -14.57 4.63
C GLN A 17 18.18 -14.08 6.07
N ASN A 18 18.73 -12.88 6.32
CA ASN A 18 18.81 -12.34 7.69
C ASN A 18 17.72 -11.30 8.03
N LEU A 19 16.86 -10.92 7.07
CA LEU A 19 15.72 -10.01 7.32
C LEU A 19 14.75 -10.49 8.40
N PRO A 20 14.47 -11.81 8.57
CA PRO A 20 13.61 -12.28 9.65
C PRO A 20 14.11 -11.86 11.03
N GLU A 21 15.43 -11.82 11.24
CA GLU A 21 16.04 -11.41 12.53
C GLU A 21 16.12 -9.89 12.68
N LEU A 22 16.20 -9.16 11.57
CA LEU A 22 16.31 -7.70 11.54
C LEU A 22 14.94 -7.00 11.63
N SER A 23 13.82 -7.72 11.45
CA SER A 23 12.48 -7.13 11.58
C SER A 23 12.21 -6.77 13.05
N VAL A 24 11.90 -5.50 13.30
CA VAL A 24 11.53 -5.03 14.64
C VAL A 24 10.23 -5.71 15.08
N GLY A 25 10.30 -6.37 16.25
CA GLY A 25 9.18 -7.15 16.77
C GLY A 25 9.11 -8.61 16.28
N ALA A 26 10.06 -9.10 15.49
CA ALA A 26 10.07 -10.47 14.95
C ALA A 26 9.97 -11.59 16.01
N ARG A 27 10.41 -11.31 17.23
CA ARG A 27 10.36 -12.26 18.36
C ARG A 27 9.29 -11.92 19.40
N THR A 28 8.37 -11.01 19.07
CA THR A 28 7.30 -10.61 19.99
C THR A 28 6.38 -11.79 20.27
N VAL A 29 6.13 -12.00 21.56
CA VAL A 29 5.22 -13.04 22.05
C VAL A 29 3.91 -12.37 22.48
N VAL A 30 2.79 -12.92 22.02
CA VAL A 30 1.46 -12.41 22.34
C VAL A 30 0.61 -13.48 23.05
N PRO A 31 -0.36 -13.09 23.89
CA PRO A 31 -1.26 -14.01 24.55
C PRO A 31 -2.19 -14.66 23.56
N THR A 32 -2.43 -15.97 23.72
CA THR A 32 -3.44 -16.74 22.99
C THR A 32 -4.28 -17.56 23.95
N LEU A 33 -5.38 -18.16 23.47
CA LEU A 33 -6.19 -19.10 24.25
C LEU A 33 -5.40 -20.32 24.74
N HIS A 34 -4.28 -20.64 24.06
CA HIS A 34 -3.45 -21.80 24.38
C HIS A 34 -2.12 -21.41 25.03
N GLY A 35 -2.05 -20.23 25.65
CA GLY A 35 -0.83 -19.66 26.22
C GLY A 35 -0.09 -18.75 25.27
N PRO A 36 1.01 -18.13 25.72
CA PRO A 36 1.77 -17.19 24.91
C PRO A 36 2.41 -17.88 23.70
N LYS A 37 2.32 -17.22 22.51
CA LYS A 37 2.95 -17.68 21.26
C LYS A 37 3.70 -16.54 20.59
N ARG A 38 4.73 -16.87 19.80
CA ARG A 38 5.37 -15.90 18.90
C ARG A 38 4.34 -15.42 17.87
N TYR A 39 4.26 -14.10 17.67
CA TYR A 39 3.37 -13.49 16.71
C TYR A 39 3.92 -13.64 15.29
N ILE A 40 3.09 -14.10 14.39
CA ILE A 40 3.38 -14.20 12.95
C ILE A 40 2.52 -13.14 12.24
N ASN A 41 3.17 -12.23 11.51
CA ASN A 41 2.46 -11.18 10.80
C ASN A 41 2.34 -11.49 9.31
N PHE A 42 1.12 -11.72 8.86
CA PHE A 42 0.73 -11.85 7.45
C PHE A 42 -0.23 -10.74 7.00
N ASP A 43 -0.15 -9.56 7.60
CA ASP A 43 -0.94 -8.38 7.19
C ASP A 43 -0.08 -7.26 6.58
N ASN A 44 0.98 -7.64 5.85
CA ASN A 44 1.97 -6.69 5.30
C ASN A 44 1.40 -5.76 4.22
N ALA A 45 0.40 -6.21 3.46
CA ALA A 45 -0.29 -5.35 2.49
C ALA A 45 -1.09 -4.21 3.15
N ALA A 46 -1.37 -4.27 4.46
CA ALA A 46 -1.94 -3.16 5.21
C ALA A 46 -0.85 -2.19 5.68
N SER A 47 0.19 -2.70 6.33
CA SER A 47 1.37 -1.94 6.77
C SER A 47 2.48 -2.91 7.16
N THR A 48 3.74 -2.55 6.91
CA THR A 48 4.90 -3.36 7.28
C THR A 48 5.53 -2.88 8.60
N PRO A 49 6.16 -3.75 9.40
CA PRO A 49 7.03 -3.34 10.48
C PRO A 49 8.27 -2.62 9.89
N THR A 50 9.07 -1.99 10.75
CA THR A 50 10.38 -1.48 10.32
C THR A 50 11.48 -2.52 10.53
N PHE A 51 12.62 -2.34 9.84
CA PHE A 51 13.83 -3.10 10.09
C PHE A 51 14.76 -2.35 11.09
N ALA A 52 15.49 -3.09 11.90
CA ALA A 52 16.42 -2.53 12.90
C ALA A 52 17.40 -1.52 12.27
N PRO A 53 18.02 -1.76 11.09
CA PRO A 53 18.91 -0.77 10.47
C PRO A 53 18.24 0.57 10.14
N ILE A 54 16.93 0.57 9.85
CA ILE A 54 16.17 1.81 9.62
C ILE A 54 15.92 2.50 10.95
N ALA A 55 15.47 1.77 11.98
CA ALA A 55 15.20 2.31 13.29
C ALA A 55 16.47 2.91 13.94
N ASP A 56 17.61 2.23 13.81
CA ASP A 56 18.90 2.68 14.32
C ASP A 56 19.36 3.96 13.62
N ALA A 57 19.22 4.02 12.29
CA ALA A 57 19.55 5.23 11.51
C ALA A 57 18.67 6.43 11.93
N LEU A 58 17.40 6.20 12.26
CA LEU A 58 16.52 7.25 12.78
C LEU A 58 16.94 7.70 14.18
N ASN A 59 17.29 6.77 15.07
CA ASN A 59 17.81 7.11 16.41
C ASN A 59 19.07 7.97 16.33
N ASP A 60 19.95 7.68 15.37
CA ASP A 60 21.14 8.53 15.12
C ASP A 60 20.75 9.88 14.53
N PHE A 61 19.81 9.94 13.59
CA PHE A 61 19.33 11.19 13.01
C PHE A 61 18.69 12.10 14.06
N LEU A 62 17.95 11.58 15.05
CA LEU A 62 17.31 12.36 16.11
C LEU A 62 18.29 13.20 16.93
N ARG A 63 19.58 12.82 17.01
CA ARG A 63 20.63 13.64 17.64
C ARG A 63 20.85 14.97 16.92
N TRP A 64 20.59 14.97 15.61
CA TRP A 64 20.83 16.11 14.71
C TRP A 64 19.54 16.82 14.33
N TYR A 65 18.39 16.24 14.66
CA TYR A 65 17.07 16.76 14.29
C TYR A 65 16.88 18.21 14.71
N SER A 66 16.36 18.99 13.80
CA SER A 66 15.82 20.34 13.99
C SER A 66 14.83 20.61 12.86
N ASN A 67 14.16 21.77 12.88
CA ASN A 67 13.25 22.16 11.81
C ASN A 67 14.01 22.33 10.47
N VAL A 68 13.30 22.09 9.37
CA VAL A 68 13.77 22.29 8.00
C VAL A 68 13.46 23.71 7.53
N HIS A 69 14.09 24.13 6.43
CA HIS A 69 13.95 25.42 5.77
C HIS A 69 14.34 26.61 6.67
N ARG A 70 14.86 27.69 6.06
CA ARG A 70 15.10 29.02 6.66
C ARG A 70 15.93 29.06 7.97
N GLY A 71 16.43 27.95 8.47
CA GLY A 71 17.27 27.89 9.66
C GLY A 71 18.76 28.00 9.34
N THR A 72 19.51 28.89 10.04
CA THR A 72 20.97 29.06 9.87
C THR A 72 21.78 28.19 10.84
N GLY A 73 21.13 27.59 11.85
CA GLY A 73 21.80 26.71 12.81
C GLY A 73 22.22 25.39 12.15
N PHE A 74 23.37 24.83 12.59
CA PHE A 74 23.94 23.60 12.02
C PHE A 74 22.92 22.46 11.92
N LYS A 75 22.17 22.19 12.99
CA LYS A 75 21.16 21.11 13.01
C LYS A 75 20.02 21.36 12.00
N SER A 76 19.58 22.62 11.84
CA SER A 76 18.57 22.99 10.87
C SER A 76 19.06 22.79 9.44
N GLN A 77 20.31 23.19 9.16
CA GLN A 77 20.92 22.96 7.85
C GLN A 77 21.07 21.47 7.53
N LEU A 78 21.49 20.67 8.53
CA LEU A 78 21.62 19.22 8.38
C LEU A 78 20.24 18.56 8.16
N SER A 79 19.22 18.96 8.91
CA SER A 79 17.86 18.43 8.73
C SER A 79 17.29 18.78 7.37
N SER A 80 17.52 20.02 6.89
CA SER A 80 17.12 20.44 5.54
C SER A 80 17.85 19.65 4.46
N TRP A 81 19.16 19.47 4.60
CA TRP A 81 19.94 18.64 3.69
C TRP A 81 19.44 17.19 3.66
N ALA A 82 19.20 16.59 4.82
CA ALA A 82 18.70 15.21 4.90
C ALA A 82 17.31 15.07 4.26
N PHE A 83 16.43 16.06 4.44
CA PHE A 83 15.11 16.09 3.86
C PHE A 83 15.16 16.17 2.33
N GLU A 84 15.95 17.12 1.78
CA GLU A 84 16.10 17.26 0.33
C GLU A 84 16.85 16.07 -0.30
N ARG A 85 17.89 15.54 0.36
CA ARG A 85 18.57 14.35 -0.14
C ARG A 85 17.64 13.13 -0.17
N SER A 86 16.71 13.03 0.78
CA SER A 86 15.68 11.99 0.76
C SER A 86 14.74 12.12 -0.43
N ARG A 87 14.46 13.37 -0.86
CA ARG A 87 13.68 13.65 -2.08
C ARG A 87 14.40 13.16 -3.33
N ASP A 88 15.71 13.46 -3.43
CA ASP A 88 16.56 12.99 -4.55
C ASP A 88 16.57 11.45 -4.60
N ILE A 89 16.82 10.80 -3.46
CA ILE A 89 16.82 9.33 -3.35
C ILE A 89 15.47 8.75 -3.81
N THR A 90 14.36 9.38 -3.39
CA THR A 90 13.02 8.95 -3.80
C THR A 90 12.83 9.09 -5.31
N ALA A 91 13.28 10.20 -5.90
CA ALA A 91 13.21 10.43 -7.34
C ALA A 91 14.07 9.44 -8.15
N GLU A 92 15.31 9.22 -7.71
CA GLU A 92 16.24 8.24 -8.31
C GLU A 92 15.63 6.83 -8.30
N PHE A 93 15.01 6.42 -7.19
CA PHE A 93 14.43 5.10 -6.99
C PHE A 93 13.30 4.76 -7.98
N ILE A 94 12.46 5.75 -8.31
CA ILE A 94 11.32 5.60 -9.23
C ILE A 94 11.64 6.10 -10.65
N GLY A 95 12.86 6.47 -10.96
CA GLY A 95 13.26 6.97 -12.28
C GLY A 95 12.64 8.32 -12.65
N ALA A 96 12.29 9.18 -11.68
CA ALA A 96 11.71 10.49 -11.95
C ALA A 96 12.76 11.49 -12.49
N ASP A 97 12.36 12.34 -13.45
CA ASP A 97 13.17 13.43 -14.00
C ASP A 97 12.89 14.75 -13.28
N LEU A 98 13.66 15.07 -12.24
CA LEU A 98 13.48 16.30 -11.46
C LEU A 98 13.62 17.60 -12.25
N SER A 99 14.09 17.56 -13.51
CA SER A 99 14.03 18.74 -14.38
C SER A 99 12.62 19.06 -14.88
N LYS A 100 11.72 18.05 -14.94
CA LYS A 100 10.36 18.12 -15.47
C LYS A 100 9.29 17.74 -14.45
N GLN A 101 9.64 16.87 -13.51
CA GLN A 101 8.75 16.32 -12.51
C GLN A 101 9.11 16.84 -11.12
N VAL A 102 8.16 16.79 -10.20
CA VAL A 102 8.34 17.14 -8.79
C VAL A 102 7.92 15.96 -7.92
N VAL A 103 8.70 15.70 -6.88
CA VAL A 103 8.33 14.79 -5.78
C VAL A 103 7.76 15.64 -4.65
N ILE A 104 6.54 15.36 -4.25
CA ILE A 104 5.83 16.06 -3.17
C ILE A 104 5.59 15.05 -2.06
N PHE A 105 6.04 15.37 -0.84
CA PHE A 105 5.75 14.58 0.33
C PHE A 105 4.39 14.92 0.91
N THR A 106 3.63 13.89 1.23
CA THR A 106 2.30 13.97 1.80
C THR A 106 2.21 13.05 3.02
N LYS A 107 1.07 13.00 3.68
CA LYS A 107 0.86 12.12 4.82
C LYS A 107 0.75 10.63 4.42
N ASN A 108 0.16 10.34 3.27
CA ASN A 108 -0.06 9.01 2.71
C ASN A 108 -0.58 9.10 1.27
N THR A 109 -0.69 7.95 0.59
CA THR A 109 -1.26 7.85 -0.77
C THR A 109 -2.65 8.49 -0.88
N THR A 110 -3.50 8.35 0.12
CA THR A 110 -4.86 8.94 0.10
C THR A 110 -4.80 10.47 0.01
N GLU A 111 -3.95 11.12 0.80
CA GLU A 111 -3.76 12.57 0.72
C GLU A 111 -3.14 12.97 -0.63
N ALA A 112 -2.16 12.22 -1.11
CA ALA A 112 -1.53 12.44 -2.41
C ALA A 112 -2.55 12.47 -3.56
N ILE A 113 -3.46 11.49 -3.61
CA ILE A 113 -4.52 11.43 -4.62
C ILE A 113 -5.54 12.58 -4.44
N ASN A 114 -5.94 12.90 -3.22
CA ASN A 114 -6.83 14.03 -2.96
C ASN A 114 -6.21 15.37 -3.36
N LYS A 115 -4.91 15.56 -3.12
CA LYS A 115 -4.14 16.72 -3.58
C LYS A 115 -4.18 16.82 -5.10
N LEU A 116 -3.84 15.74 -5.80
CA LEU A 116 -3.84 15.70 -7.25
C LEU A 116 -5.25 15.95 -7.82
N ALA A 117 -6.30 15.39 -7.22
CA ALA A 117 -7.67 15.58 -7.65
C ALA A 117 -8.10 17.06 -7.61
N LYS A 118 -7.61 17.83 -6.66
CA LYS A 118 -7.88 19.27 -6.57
C LYS A 118 -7.04 20.11 -7.53
N LYS A 119 -5.85 19.61 -7.91
CA LYS A 119 -4.92 20.32 -8.80
C LYS A 119 -5.27 20.15 -10.27
N LEU A 120 -5.84 19.02 -10.63
CA LEU A 120 -6.22 18.77 -12.02
C LEU A 120 -7.45 19.60 -12.41
N PRO A 121 -7.38 20.35 -13.53
CA PRO A 121 -8.53 21.07 -14.05
C PRO A 121 -9.50 20.08 -14.70
N PHE A 122 -10.72 20.03 -14.19
CA PHE A 122 -11.83 19.28 -14.78
C PHE A 122 -12.97 20.23 -15.10
N ASP A 123 -13.49 20.13 -16.32
CA ASP A 123 -14.69 20.84 -16.77
C ASP A 123 -15.94 19.97 -16.60
N GLU A 124 -17.11 20.60 -16.70
CA GLU A 124 -18.37 19.87 -16.66
C GLU A 124 -18.46 18.85 -17.82
N GLY A 125 -18.62 17.58 -17.46
CA GLY A 125 -18.69 16.48 -18.43
C GLY A 125 -17.38 15.70 -18.61
N ASP A 126 -16.28 16.19 -18.03
CA ASP A 126 -15.01 15.45 -18.03
C ASP A 126 -15.11 14.14 -17.26
N VAL A 127 -14.34 13.16 -17.70
CA VAL A 127 -14.39 11.78 -17.20
C VAL A 127 -13.02 11.38 -16.65
N VAL A 128 -13.05 10.78 -15.46
CA VAL A 128 -11.97 9.96 -14.95
C VAL A 128 -12.36 8.50 -15.16
N LEU A 129 -11.55 7.76 -15.90
CA LEU A 129 -11.64 6.31 -15.94
C LEU A 129 -10.86 5.74 -14.76
N THR A 130 -11.52 4.89 -13.98
CA THR A 130 -10.91 4.08 -12.94
C THR A 130 -11.35 2.64 -13.13
N THR A 131 -10.94 1.72 -12.26
CA THR A 131 -11.30 0.30 -12.42
C THR A 131 -12.13 -0.20 -11.25
N LEU A 132 -12.79 -1.36 -11.44
CA LEU A 132 -13.48 -2.04 -10.33
C LEU A 132 -12.49 -2.66 -9.32
N MET A 133 -11.19 -2.72 -9.64
CA MET A 133 -10.14 -3.27 -8.78
C MET A 133 -9.60 -2.26 -7.74
N GLU A 134 -9.94 -0.97 -7.86
CA GLU A 134 -9.31 0.08 -7.10
C GLU A 134 -9.53 0.00 -5.58
N HIS A 135 -8.49 0.39 -4.84
CA HIS A 135 -8.66 0.79 -3.46
C HIS A 135 -9.50 2.08 -3.38
N HIS A 136 -10.32 2.24 -2.33
CA HIS A 136 -11.17 3.42 -2.16
C HIS A 136 -10.41 4.76 -2.25
N SER A 137 -9.12 4.77 -1.89
CA SER A 137 -8.28 5.96 -2.00
C SER A 137 -8.07 6.42 -3.43
N ASN A 138 -8.10 5.50 -4.41
CA ASN A 138 -7.97 5.81 -5.84
C ASN A 138 -9.31 5.82 -6.59
N GLU A 139 -10.40 5.90 -5.87
CA GLU A 139 -11.75 5.92 -6.45
C GLU A 139 -12.57 7.11 -5.93
N LEU A 140 -12.67 7.28 -4.60
CA LEU A 140 -13.54 8.27 -3.99
C LEU A 140 -13.16 9.73 -4.25
N PRO A 141 -11.86 10.13 -4.30
CA PRO A 141 -11.49 11.51 -4.57
C PRO A 141 -11.98 12.00 -5.93
N TRP A 142 -11.95 11.14 -6.94
CA TRP A 142 -12.35 11.49 -8.31
C TRP A 142 -13.84 11.80 -8.45
N ARG A 143 -14.70 11.15 -7.65
CA ARG A 143 -16.16 11.42 -7.62
C ARG A 143 -16.50 12.85 -7.23
N ARG A 144 -15.56 13.57 -6.60
CA ARG A 144 -15.76 14.95 -6.14
C ARG A 144 -15.46 16.00 -7.21
N VAL A 145 -14.71 15.62 -8.25
CA VAL A 145 -14.13 16.58 -9.21
C VAL A 145 -14.51 16.27 -10.65
N ALA A 146 -14.91 15.03 -10.97
CA ALA A 146 -15.25 14.64 -12.34
C ALA A 146 -16.32 13.52 -12.35
N LYS A 147 -16.78 13.15 -13.55
CA LYS A 147 -17.61 11.94 -13.73
C LYS A 147 -16.72 10.72 -13.73
N VAL A 148 -16.89 9.84 -12.74
CA VAL A 148 -16.15 8.57 -12.66
C VAL A 148 -16.84 7.51 -13.52
N ARG A 149 -16.05 6.76 -14.29
CA ARG A 149 -16.47 5.59 -15.05
C ARG A 149 -15.52 4.42 -14.72
N HIS A 150 -16.12 3.28 -14.42
CA HIS A 150 -15.36 2.12 -13.98
C HIS A 150 -15.15 1.15 -15.14
N VAL A 151 -13.90 0.78 -15.37
CA VAL A 151 -13.52 -0.33 -16.24
C VAL A 151 -13.85 -1.63 -15.52
N GLY A 152 -14.54 -2.54 -16.22
CA GLY A 152 -14.95 -3.84 -15.70
C GLY A 152 -13.81 -4.81 -15.54
N LEU A 153 -14.15 -5.98 -15.03
CA LEU A 153 -13.23 -7.09 -14.80
C LEU A 153 -13.56 -8.25 -15.75
N ASN A 154 -12.56 -9.07 -16.02
CA ASN A 154 -12.73 -10.39 -16.59
C ASN A 154 -13.22 -11.38 -15.50
N ASP A 155 -13.62 -12.59 -15.88
CA ASP A 155 -14.13 -13.61 -14.95
C ASP A 155 -13.07 -14.07 -13.92
N ASP A 156 -11.78 -13.96 -14.27
CA ASP A 156 -10.65 -14.25 -13.38
C ASP A 156 -10.34 -13.12 -12.39
N GLY A 157 -11.04 -11.99 -12.48
CA GLY A 157 -10.83 -10.82 -11.64
C GLY A 157 -9.75 -9.85 -12.13
N THR A 158 -9.13 -10.08 -13.29
CA THR A 158 -8.22 -9.12 -13.94
C THR A 158 -8.99 -7.96 -14.56
N ILE A 159 -8.33 -6.82 -14.80
CA ILE A 159 -8.95 -5.68 -15.45
C ILE A 159 -9.23 -6.00 -16.93
N SER A 160 -10.45 -5.79 -17.40
CA SER A 160 -10.83 -6.01 -18.79
C SER A 160 -10.21 -4.96 -19.72
N LYS A 161 -9.19 -5.37 -20.49
CA LYS A 161 -8.57 -4.52 -21.52
C LYS A 161 -9.57 -4.13 -22.61
N ASP A 162 -10.47 -5.02 -22.99
CA ASP A 162 -11.49 -4.76 -24.00
C ASP A 162 -12.49 -3.69 -23.52
N ASP A 163 -12.97 -3.78 -22.29
CA ASP A 163 -13.85 -2.77 -21.72
C ASP A 163 -13.13 -1.42 -21.55
N PHE A 164 -11.85 -1.44 -21.17
CA PHE A 164 -11.02 -0.24 -21.12
C PHE A 164 -10.95 0.48 -22.47
N LEU A 165 -10.61 -0.24 -23.55
CA LEU A 165 -10.55 0.31 -24.90
C LEU A 165 -11.92 0.79 -25.39
N ASN A 166 -12.99 0.07 -25.04
CA ASN A 166 -14.35 0.48 -25.37
C ASN A 166 -14.71 1.80 -24.69
N LYS A 167 -14.38 1.96 -23.40
CA LYS A 167 -14.64 3.20 -22.66
C LYS A 167 -13.81 4.37 -23.16
N LEU A 168 -12.54 4.16 -23.51
CA LEU A 168 -11.72 5.21 -24.14
C LEU A 168 -12.39 5.70 -25.44
N ARG A 169 -12.94 4.80 -26.26
CA ARG A 169 -13.66 5.17 -27.50
C ARG A 169 -15.00 5.84 -27.22
N GLU A 170 -15.78 5.35 -26.25
CA GLU A 170 -17.10 5.87 -25.88
C GLU A 170 -17.01 7.31 -25.35
N TYR A 171 -16.05 7.58 -24.47
CA TYR A 171 -15.92 8.90 -23.84
C TYR A 171 -14.99 9.83 -24.62
N GLY A 172 -14.06 9.31 -25.43
CA GLY A 172 -13.18 10.08 -26.31
C GLY A 172 -12.41 11.17 -25.55
N SER A 173 -12.37 12.38 -26.10
CA SER A 173 -11.63 13.53 -25.52
C SER A 173 -12.15 14.02 -24.16
N ARG A 174 -13.30 13.50 -23.69
CA ARG A 174 -13.79 13.77 -22.33
C ARG A 174 -12.99 13.01 -21.27
N VAL A 175 -12.29 11.93 -21.62
CA VAL A 175 -11.38 11.26 -20.69
C VAL A 175 -10.18 12.16 -20.48
N LYS A 176 -10.00 12.66 -19.26
CA LYS A 176 -8.85 13.51 -18.87
C LYS A 176 -7.81 12.75 -18.09
N LEU A 177 -8.26 11.75 -17.35
CA LEU A 177 -7.40 10.94 -16.50
C LEU A 177 -7.85 9.47 -16.50
N VAL A 178 -6.88 8.58 -16.57
CA VAL A 178 -7.02 7.19 -16.18
C VAL A 178 -6.34 7.03 -14.84
N ALA A 179 -7.08 6.59 -13.81
CA ALA A 179 -6.55 6.35 -12.47
C ALA A 179 -6.61 4.84 -12.18
N ILE A 180 -5.46 4.19 -12.13
CA ILE A 180 -5.36 2.73 -12.06
C ILE A 180 -4.42 2.28 -10.93
N THR A 181 -4.80 1.22 -10.21
CA THR A 181 -3.88 0.57 -9.28
C THR A 181 -2.78 -0.18 -10.02
N GLY A 182 -1.53 0.00 -9.57
CA GLY A 182 -0.39 -0.74 -10.14
C GLY A 182 -0.42 -2.23 -9.80
N ALA A 183 -0.90 -2.56 -8.60
CA ALA A 183 -1.10 -3.93 -8.16
C ALA A 183 -2.23 -4.01 -7.12
N SER A 184 -2.97 -5.11 -7.15
CA SER A 184 -4.12 -5.34 -6.27
C SER A 184 -3.69 -5.67 -4.84
N ASN A 185 -4.25 -4.94 -3.87
CA ASN A 185 -4.13 -5.27 -2.45
C ASN A 185 -5.04 -6.43 -2.01
N VAL A 186 -5.80 -7.01 -2.92
CA VAL A 186 -6.75 -8.12 -2.65
C VAL A 186 -6.27 -9.42 -3.28
N SER A 187 -6.06 -9.45 -4.60
CA SER A 187 -5.70 -10.65 -5.37
C SER A 187 -4.20 -10.78 -5.62
N GLY A 188 -3.43 -9.72 -5.39
CA GLY A 188 -2.00 -9.69 -5.72
C GLY A 188 -1.70 -9.49 -7.20
N TYR A 189 -2.70 -9.39 -8.09
CA TYR A 189 -2.46 -9.12 -9.50
C TYR A 189 -1.64 -7.85 -9.72
N ILE A 190 -0.62 -7.94 -10.55
CA ILE A 190 0.16 -6.80 -11.07
C ILE A 190 -0.44 -6.42 -12.43
N ASN A 191 -0.85 -5.16 -12.57
CA ASN A 191 -1.45 -4.69 -13.81
C ASN A 191 -0.38 -4.31 -14.84
N GLU A 192 -0.68 -4.53 -16.12
CA GLU A 192 0.20 -4.19 -17.24
C GLU A 192 0.18 -2.67 -17.49
N ILE A 193 0.86 -1.90 -16.64
CA ILE A 193 0.85 -0.42 -16.68
C ILE A 193 1.27 0.11 -18.05
N ASP A 194 2.21 -0.53 -18.72
CA ASP A 194 2.66 -0.13 -20.05
C ASP A 194 1.53 -0.14 -21.09
N PHE A 195 0.65 -1.16 -21.03
CA PHE A 195 -0.52 -1.20 -21.91
C PHE A 195 -1.48 -0.05 -21.61
N PHE A 196 -1.82 0.16 -20.33
CA PHE A 196 -2.77 1.20 -19.94
C PHE A 196 -2.21 2.60 -20.18
N ALA A 197 -0.92 2.85 -19.96
CA ALA A 197 -0.26 4.12 -20.23
C ALA A 197 -0.33 4.45 -21.74
N ARG A 198 0.10 3.50 -22.58
CA ARG A 198 0.11 3.66 -24.04
C ARG A 198 -1.27 4.02 -24.59
N GLU A 199 -2.30 3.26 -24.25
CA GLU A 199 -3.63 3.48 -24.76
C GLU A 199 -4.28 4.76 -24.18
N THR A 200 -3.94 5.12 -22.95
CA THR A 200 -4.34 6.40 -22.34
C THR A 200 -3.75 7.58 -23.10
N HIS A 201 -2.44 7.57 -23.38
CA HIS A 201 -1.78 8.65 -24.12
C HIS A 201 -2.28 8.75 -25.56
N ARG A 202 -2.54 7.63 -26.24
CA ARG A 202 -3.15 7.62 -27.58
C ARG A 202 -4.53 8.24 -27.60
N ALA A 203 -5.28 8.15 -26.52
CA ALA A 203 -6.56 8.81 -26.35
C ALA A 203 -6.44 10.30 -25.96
N GLY A 204 -5.21 10.82 -25.73
CA GLY A 204 -4.95 12.20 -25.32
C GLY A 204 -5.24 12.48 -23.85
N ALA A 205 -5.34 11.44 -23.01
CA ALA A 205 -5.53 11.53 -21.57
C ALA A 205 -4.20 11.33 -20.82
N ARG A 206 -4.20 11.58 -19.51
CA ARG A 206 -3.07 11.32 -18.60
C ARG A 206 -3.34 10.08 -17.75
N ILE A 207 -2.29 9.46 -17.22
CA ILE A 207 -2.38 8.30 -16.34
C ILE A 207 -1.84 8.60 -14.94
N LEU A 208 -2.62 8.24 -13.91
CA LEU A 208 -2.17 8.10 -12.53
C LEU A 208 -2.05 6.61 -12.20
N VAL A 209 -0.91 6.22 -11.67
CA VAL A 209 -0.71 4.88 -11.10
C VAL A 209 -0.71 4.99 -9.57
N ASP A 210 -1.68 4.31 -8.92
CA ASP A 210 -1.61 4.03 -7.50
C ASP A 210 -0.59 2.90 -7.28
N GLY A 211 0.61 3.30 -6.92
CA GLY A 211 1.76 2.43 -6.66
C GLY A 211 1.84 1.92 -5.23
N ALA A 212 0.80 2.12 -4.40
CA ALA A 212 0.85 1.77 -2.98
C ALA A 212 1.18 0.31 -2.69
N GLN A 213 0.78 -0.60 -3.58
CA GLN A 213 1.17 -2.02 -3.52
C GLN A 213 2.27 -2.36 -4.53
N LEU A 214 2.43 -1.63 -5.62
CA LEU A 214 3.41 -1.95 -6.66
C LEU A 214 4.83 -1.55 -6.24
N VAL A 215 5.02 -0.30 -5.79
CA VAL A 215 6.34 0.29 -5.47
C VAL A 215 7.11 -0.47 -4.38
N PRO A 216 6.47 -1.05 -3.33
CA PRO A 216 7.15 -1.89 -2.35
C PRO A 216 7.67 -3.24 -2.89
N HIS A 217 7.19 -3.70 -4.04
CA HIS A 217 7.38 -5.07 -4.51
C HIS A 217 8.02 -5.18 -5.90
N ARG A 218 7.94 -4.12 -6.71
CA ARG A 218 8.46 -4.11 -8.09
C ARG A 218 9.13 -2.77 -8.39
N LYS A 219 10.16 -2.82 -9.21
CA LYS A 219 10.79 -1.61 -9.73
C LYS A 219 9.79 -0.85 -10.61
N VAL A 220 9.65 0.44 -10.35
CA VAL A 220 8.87 1.37 -11.19
C VAL A 220 9.84 2.33 -11.86
N ASP A 221 9.60 2.64 -13.14
CA ASP A 221 10.31 3.66 -13.89
C ASP A 221 9.29 4.66 -14.46
N MET A 222 9.29 5.88 -13.93
CA MET A 222 8.39 6.93 -14.40
C MET A 222 8.82 7.54 -15.75
N LYS A 223 10.04 7.25 -16.19
CA LYS A 223 10.62 7.80 -17.42
C LYS A 223 11.21 6.70 -18.29
N PRO A 224 10.37 5.79 -18.82
CA PRO A 224 10.84 4.79 -19.78
C PRO A 224 11.36 5.44 -21.05
N ASN A 225 12.13 4.69 -21.83
CA ASN A 225 12.66 5.18 -23.12
C ASN A 225 11.56 5.51 -24.14
N ASP A 226 10.42 4.83 -24.06
CA ASP A 226 9.23 5.09 -24.88
C ASP A 226 8.32 6.11 -24.17
N PRO A 227 8.14 7.32 -24.73
CA PRO A 227 7.26 8.33 -24.10
C PRO A 227 5.79 7.91 -23.98
N GLU A 228 5.30 6.96 -24.80
CA GLU A 228 3.94 6.45 -24.68
C GLU A 228 3.72 5.61 -23.42
N LEU A 229 4.80 5.13 -22.79
CA LEU A 229 4.78 4.32 -21.57
C LEU A 229 4.99 5.14 -20.28
N MET A 230 5.21 6.45 -20.41
CA MET A 230 5.46 7.33 -19.28
C MET A 230 4.29 7.29 -18.27
N ILE A 231 4.61 7.29 -16.98
CA ILE A 231 3.62 7.49 -15.91
C ILE A 231 3.56 8.98 -15.62
N ASP A 232 2.39 9.63 -15.84
CA ASP A 232 2.23 11.06 -15.59
C ASP A 232 2.22 11.38 -14.10
N PHE A 233 1.53 10.52 -13.32
CA PHE A 233 1.45 10.67 -11.86
C PHE A 233 1.63 9.31 -11.18
N LEU A 234 2.47 9.29 -10.15
CA LEU A 234 2.69 8.12 -9.30
C LEU A 234 2.44 8.49 -7.84
N VAL A 235 1.74 7.63 -7.11
CA VAL A 235 1.53 7.80 -5.67
C VAL A 235 1.85 6.51 -4.92
N PHE A 236 2.44 6.62 -3.73
CA PHE A 236 2.70 5.48 -2.85
C PHE A 236 2.88 5.92 -1.39
N SER A 237 3.02 4.96 -0.48
CA SER A 237 3.13 5.21 0.97
C SER A 237 4.30 4.47 1.59
N ALA A 238 5.09 5.16 2.39
CA ALA A 238 6.26 4.64 3.07
C ALA A 238 5.93 3.51 4.07
N HIS A 239 4.75 3.54 4.71
CA HIS A 239 4.36 2.53 5.70
C HIS A 239 4.16 1.11 5.15
N LYS A 240 4.16 0.94 3.82
CA LYS A 240 4.18 -0.36 3.15
C LYS A 240 5.58 -0.75 2.66
N MET A 241 6.56 0.14 2.88
CA MET A 241 7.96 -0.01 2.50
C MET A 241 8.89 -0.08 3.73
N TYR A 242 8.43 -0.69 4.81
CA TYR A 242 9.18 -0.83 6.07
C TYR A 242 9.55 0.50 6.76
N ALA A 243 8.86 1.58 6.40
CA ALA A 243 8.99 2.90 7.03
C ALA A 243 7.62 3.39 7.56
N PRO A 244 7.10 2.83 8.67
CA PRO A 244 5.75 3.08 9.18
C PRO A 244 5.64 4.41 9.94
N PHE A 245 6.05 5.53 9.34
CA PHE A 245 6.15 6.84 9.99
C PHE A 245 5.25 7.91 9.34
N GLY A 246 4.27 7.52 8.56
CA GLY A 246 3.22 8.45 8.09
C GLY A 246 3.62 9.34 6.91
N VAL A 247 4.41 8.83 5.97
CA VAL A 247 4.77 9.54 4.73
C VAL A 247 4.13 8.90 3.52
N GLY A 248 3.55 9.75 2.66
CA GLY A 248 3.16 9.44 1.29
C GLY A 248 3.99 10.23 0.29
N VAL A 249 4.00 9.77 -0.93
CA VAL A 249 4.70 10.40 -2.05
C VAL A 249 3.72 10.61 -3.19
N LEU A 250 3.75 11.80 -3.77
CA LEU A 250 3.10 12.16 -5.02
C LEU A 250 4.19 12.65 -5.98
N VAL A 251 4.24 12.05 -7.15
CA VAL A 251 5.14 12.48 -8.21
C VAL A 251 4.35 12.81 -9.46
N GLY A 252 4.69 13.91 -10.11
CA GLY A 252 4.03 14.32 -11.34
C GLY A 252 4.74 15.48 -12.03
N ASP A 253 4.22 15.93 -13.17
CA ASP A 253 4.82 17.02 -13.93
C ASP A 253 4.73 18.36 -13.17
N LYS A 254 5.80 19.16 -13.23
CA LYS A 254 5.87 20.46 -12.56
C LYS A 254 4.76 21.42 -12.99
N LYS A 255 4.40 21.42 -14.27
CA LYS A 255 3.40 22.36 -14.82
C LYS A 255 2.04 22.19 -14.14
N THR A 256 1.67 20.95 -13.80
CA THR A 256 0.42 20.68 -13.06
C THR A 256 0.43 21.37 -11.70
N PHE A 257 1.57 21.34 -10.99
CA PHE A 257 1.65 21.89 -9.62
C PHE A 257 2.03 23.37 -9.59
N GLU A 258 2.69 23.89 -10.61
CA GLU A 258 2.92 25.33 -10.79
C GLU A 258 1.60 26.08 -11.03
N ALA A 259 0.65 25.45 -11.72
CA ALA A 259 -0.63 26.05 -12.06
C ALA A 259 -1.52 26.24 -10.81
N GLY A 260 -2.21 27.39 -10.74
CA GLY A 260 -3.20 27.70 -9.72
C GLY A 260 -2.67 27.68 -8.27
N ASP A 261 -3.58 27.80 -7.34
CA ASP A 261 -3.27 27.78 -5.90
C ASP A 261 -3.04 26.35 -5.38
N PRO A 262 -2.26 26.19 -4.30
CA PRO A 262 -2.13 24.90 -3.64
C PRO A 262 -3.46 24.46 -2.99
N ASP A 263 -3.64 23.16 -2.80
CA ASP A 263 -4.88 22.59 -2.23
C ASP A 263 -5.03 22.84 -0.72
N THR A 264 -3.92 23.01 -0.04
CA THR A 264 -3.82 23.29 1.40
C THR A 264 -2.87 24.43 1.59
N VAL A 265 -3.24 25.43 2.39
CA VAL A 265 -2.48 26.67 2.56
C VAL A 265 -2.03 26.84 4.00
N GLY A 266 -0.82 27.41 4.20
CA GLY A 266 -0.26 27.62 5.53
C GLY A 266 1.17 28.15 5.52
N GLY A 267 1.86 28.01 6.64
CA GLY A 267 3.26 28.41 6.75
C GLY A 267 4.18 27.47 5.97
N GLY A 268 5.37 27.96 5.61
CA GLY A 268 6.41 27.19 4.95
C GLY A 268 6.37 27.22 3.41
N MET A 269 5.25 27.58 2.82
CA MET A 269 4.94 27.49 1.39
C MET A 269 4.83 28.87 0.69
N VAL A 270 5.15 29.95 1.37
CA VAL A 270 5.01 31.32 0.89
C VAL A 270 6.32 32.10 0.99
N ASP A 271 6.59 32.93 0.00
CA ASP A 271 7.70 33.88 0.02
C ASP A 271 7.29 35.19 0.68
N ILE A 272 6.11 35.69 0.34
CA ILE A 272 5.58 36.95 0.88
C ILE A 272 4.09 36.80 1.15
N VAL A 273 3.64 37.32 2.30
CA VAL A 273 2.22 37.49 2.62
C VAL A 273 1.97 38.94 2.96
N THR A 274 1.01 39.57 2.30
CA THR A 274 0.45 40.88 2.64
C THR A 274 -0.90 40.72 3.31
N LEU A 275 -1.57 41.81 3.64
CA LEU A 275 -2.94 41.76 4.17
C LEU A 275 -3.97 41.27 3.13
N GLU A 276 -3.67 41.40 1.86
CA GLU A 276 -4.58 41.14 0.74
C GLU A 276 -4.14 39.99 -0.15
N GLU A 277 -2.83 39.67 -0.23
CA GLU A 277 -2.27 38.71 -1.19
C GLU A 277 -1.22 37.81 -0.54
N ALA A 278 -1.09 36.60 -1.09
CA ALA A 278 -0.01 35.68 -0.78
C ALA A 278 0.74 35.29 -2.07
N TYR A 279 2.06 35.31 -1.99
CA TYR A 279 2.97 34.88 -3.06
C TYR A 279 3.59 33.56 -2.67
N TRP A 280 3.28 32.54 -3.45
CA TRP A 280 3.69 31.16 -3.18
C TRP A 280 5.18 30.97 -3.49
N SER A 281 5.86 30.14 -2.70
CA SER A 281 7.22 29.68 -2.97
C SER A 281 7.26 28.79 -4.21
N ASP A 282 8.46 28.50 -4.67
CA ASP A 282 8.68 27.52 -5.74
C ASP A 282 8.27 26.10 -5.33
N LEU A 283 8.19 25.17 -6.30
CA LEU A 283 8.00 23.74 -6.03
C LEU A 283 9.32 23.13 -5.50
N PRO A 284 9.24 22.22 -4.54
CA PRO A 284 8.07 21.55 -4.00
C PRO A 284 7.37 22.28 -2.83
N GLU A 285 7.99 23.30 -2.23
CA GLU A 285 7.53 23.99 -1.01
C GLU A 285 6.11 24.53 -1.14
N LYS A 286 5.75 25.04 -2.33
CA LYS A 286 4.39 25.49 -2.64
C LYS A 286 3.33 24.43 -2.32
N GLU A 287 3.64 23.15 -2.40
CA GLU A 287 2.69 22.03 -2.21
C GLU A 287 2.83 21.31 -0.87
N GLU A 288 3.77 21.74 -0.02
CA GLU A 288 4.08 21.12 1.28
C GLU A 288 3.82 22.09 2.44
N ALA A 289 2.55 22.31 2.79
CA ALA A 289 2.16 23.24 3.82
C ALA A 289 2.52 22.77 5.24
N GLY A 290 3.10 23.67 6.03
CA GLY A 290 3.47 23.44 7.43
C GLY A 290 4.83 22.75 7.58
N THR A 291 5.15 22.33 8.80
CA THR A 291 6.37 21.54 9.06
C THR A 291 6.15 20.11 8.59
N PRO A 292 6.97 19.60 7.64
CA PRO A 292 6.80 18.24 7.13
C PRO A 292 7.24 17.18 8.15
N ASP A 293 6.87 15.92 7.89
CA ASP A 293 7.38 14.77 8.65
C ASP A 293 8.82 14.42 8.19
N ILE A 294 9.80 15.14 8.74
CA ILE A 294 11.21 14.98 8.39
C ILE A 294 11.71 13.57 8.73
N VAL A 295 11.30 13.05 9.89
CA VAL A 295 11.72 11.73 10.39
C VAL A 295 11.20 10.63 9.48
N GLY A 296 9.92 10.72 9.09
CA GLY A 296 9.31 9.76 8.18
C GLY A 296 9.90 9.79 6.78
N VAL A 297 10.28 10.98 6.27
CA VAL A 297 10.93 11.12 4.96
C VAL A 297 12.34 10.51 4.98
N VAL A 298 13.12 10.73 6.05
CA VAL A 298 14.43 10.08 6.23
C VAL A 298 14.28 8.56 6.37
N ALA A 299 13.22 8.09 7.07
CA ALA A 299 12.92 6.65 7.16
C ALA A 299 12.63 6.04 5.78
N LEU A 300 11.84 6.73 4.94
CA LEU A 300 11.59 6.29 3.57
C LEU A 300 12.88 6.18 2.76
N ALA A 301 13.75 7.19 2.80
CA ALA A 301 15.04 7.15 2.10
C ALA A 301 15.93 6.00 2.58
N LYS A 302 15.93 5.70 3.88
CA LYS A 302 16.64 4.54 4.44
C LYS A 302 16.04 3.21 4.00
N ALA A 303 14.73 3.11 3.93
CA ALA A 303 14.04 1.94 3.38
C ALA A 303 14.38 1.74 1.89
N ILE A 304 14.36 2.79 1.08
CA ILE A 304 14.78 2.75 -0.33
C ILE A 304 16.22 2.25 -0.47
N THR A 305 17.15 2.78 0.34
CA THR A 305 18.55 2.32 0.34
C THR A 305 18.65 0.82 0.65
N LEU A 306 17.81 0.33 1.57
CA LEU A 306 17.76 -1.10 1.89
C LEU A 306 17.25 -1.93 0.70
N PHE A 307 16.20 -1.49 0.00
CA PHE A 307 15.72 -2.16 -1.22
C PHE A 307 16.81 -2.22 -2.30
N GLU A 308 17.54 -1.13 -2.51
CA GLU A 308 18.64 -1.09 -3.48
C GLU A 308 19.79 -2.05 -3.09
N MET A 309 20.11 -2.14 -1.79
CA MET A 309 21.12 -3.07 -1.29
C MET A 309 20.73 -4.53 -1.47
N LEU A 310 19.46 -4.87 -1.26
CA LEU A 310 18.91 -6.23 -1.45
C LEU A 310 18.85 -6.60 -2.93
N GLY A 311 18.51 -5.63 -3.79
CA GLY A 311 18.30 -5.82 -5.22
C GLY A 311 16.94 -6.46 -5.56
N TRP A 312 16.36 -5.98 -6.64
CA TRP A 312 15.01 -6.39 -7.05
C TRP A 312 14.88 -7.86 -7.40
N GLU A 313 15.92 -8.46 -7.97
CA GLU A 313 15.92 -9.90 -8.31
C GLU A 313 15.75 -10.77 -7.06
N ALA A 314 16.49 -10.47 -5.99
CA ALA A 314 16.39 -11.20 -4.73
C ALA A 314 15.04 -10.99 -4.04
N ILE A 315 14.51 -9.77 -4.08
CA ILE A 315 13.20 -9.42 -3.52
C ILE A 315 12.08 -10.18 -4.24
N ILE A 316 12.06 -10.13 -5.56
CA ILE A 316 11.03 -10.78 -6.39
C ILE A 316 11.11 -12.30 -6.23
N HIS A 317 12.32 -12.86 -6.24
CA HIS A 317 12.52 -14.31 -6.09
C HIS A 317 11.99 -14.81 -4.75
N HIS A 318 12.36 -14.14 -3.64
CA HIS A 318 11.89 -14.51 -2.31
C HIS A 318 10.37 -14.41 -2.17
N GLU A 319 9.76 -13.32 -2.67
CA GLU A 319 8.30 -13.17 -2.66
C GLU A 319 7.62 -14.27 -3.48
N ALA A 320 8.17 -14.60 -4.65
CA ALA A 320 7.66 -15.67 -5.50
C ALA A 320 7.75 -17.04 -4.84
N GLU A 321 8.88 -17.37 -4.18
CA GLU A 321 9.03 -18.62 -3.42
C GLU A 321 7.98 -18.74 -2.30
N LEU A 322 7.79 -17.71 -1.48
CA LEU A 322 6.77 -17.72 -0.43
C LEU A 322 5.36 -17.86 -0.99
N THR A 323 5.09 -17.16 -2.11
CA THR A 323 3.77 -17.15 -2.74
C THR A 323 3.45 -18.51 -3.35
N ALA A 324 4.37 -19.09 -4.12
CA ALA A 324 4.22 -20.43 -4.70
C ALA A 324 3.98 -21.47 -3.61
N TYR A 325 4.84 -21.47 -2.58
CA TYR A 325 4.71 -22.40 -1.47
C TYR A 325 3.36 -22.30 -0.76
N ALA A 326 2.90 -21.08 -0.49
CA ALA A 326 1.60 -20.86 0.15
C ALA A 326 0.43 -21.31 -0.75
N LEU A 327 0.48 -21.03 -2.06
CA LEU A 327 -0.55 -21.46 -3.01
C LEU A 327 -0.62 -23.00 -3.09
N GLU A 328 0.53 -23.68 -3.19
CA GLU A 328 0.60 -25.15 -3.18
C GLU A 328 -0.08 -25.72 -1.92
N LYS A 329 0.36 -25.24 -0.75
CA LYS A 329 -0.14 -25.76 0.54
C LYS A 329 -1.60 -25.47 0.82
N LEU A 330 -2.09 -24.28 0.45
CA LEU A 330 -3.49 -23.91 0.61
C LEU A 330 -4.41 -24.65 -0.36
N SER A 331 -3.95 -24.93 -1.58
CA SER A 331 -4.70 -25.71 -2.58
C SER A 331 -4.87 -27.18 -2.22
N GLU A 332 -4.05 -27.74 -1.32
CA GLU A 332 -4.21 -29.09 -0.78
C GLU A 332 -5.43 -29.21 0.17
N ILE A 333 -6.01 -28.08 0.64
CA ILE A 333 -7.14 -28.06 1.59
C ILE A 333 -8.43 -27.84 0.79
N ALA A 334 -9.25 -28.88 0.68
CA ALA A 334 -10.46 -28.86 -0.16
C ALA A 334 -11.48 -27.77 0.21
N GLU A 335 -11.53 -27.38 1.47
CA GLU A 335 -12.42 -26.34 1.99
C GLU A 335 -11.91 -24.92 1.75
N VAL A 336 -10.67 -24.74 1.27
CA VAL A 336 -10.09 -23.42 1.01
C VAL A 336 -10.44 -22.98 -0.41
N GLN A 337 -11.13 -21.85 -0.51
CA GLN A 337 -11.35 -21.14 -1.76
C GLN A 337 -10.41 -19.93 -1.83
N ILE A 338 -9.47 -19.93 -2.79
CA ILE A 338 -8.57 -18.81 -3.06
C ILE A 338 -9.18 -17.93 -4.15
N TYR A 339 -9.01 -16.60 -4.02
CA TYR A 339 -9.48 -15.60 -4.97
C TYR A 339 -8.30 -15.00 -5.74
N GLY A 340 -8.41 -14.92 -7.07
CA GLY A 340 -7.35 -14.51 -7.99
C GLY A 340 -6.61 -15.72 -8.57
N ASP A 341 -5.40 -15.49 -9.08
CA ASP A 341 -4.58 -16.56 -9.66
C ASP A 341 -4.14 -17.58 -8.59
N THR A 342 -4.41 -18.85 -8.84
CA THR A 342 -4.09 -19.95 -7.93
C THR A 342 -2.94 -20.80 -8.40
N ASP A 343 -2.38 -20.54 -9.60
CA ASP A 343 -1.28 -21.32 -10.15
C ASP A 343 0.06 -20.90 -9.50
N PRO A 344 0.74 -21.79 -8.76
CA PRO A 344 2.05 -21.51 -8.19
C PRO A 344 3.12 -21.13 -9.24
N ALA A 345 2.97 -21.58 -10.47
CA ALA A 345 3.91 -21.27 -11.56
C ALA A 345 3.91 -19.76 -11.91
N ASN A 346 2.80 -19.06 -11.64
CA ASN A 346 2.64 -17.62 -11.90
C ASN A 346 3.04 -16.75 -10.70
N ALA A 347 3.64 -17.30 -9.65
CA ALA A 347 3.96 -16.59 -8.41
C ALA A 347 4.90 -15.38 -8.62
N ALA A 348 5.77 -15.41 -9.63
CA ALA A 348 6.67 -14.30 -9.96
C ALA A 348 5.93 -13.11 -10.61
N ASP A 349 4.78 -13.35 -11.25
CA ASP A 349 3.99 -12.36 -11.98
C ASP A 349 2.89 -11.72 -11.11
N ARG A 350 2.89 -12.04 -9.82
CA ARG A 350 1.96 -11.48 -8.83
C ARG A 350 2.67 -11.09 -7.54
N LEU A 351 1.96 -10.38 -6.66
CA LEU A 351 2.43 -10.08 -5.30
C LEU A 351 2.11 -11.23 -4.34
N GLY A 352 2.85 -11.31 -3.25
CA GLY A 352 2.63 -12.21 -2.12
C GLY A 352 1.38 -11.85 -1.29
N VAL A 353 0.26 -11.70 -1.97
CA VAL A 353 -1.05 -11.34 -1.38
C VAL A 353 -2.05 -12.41 -1.78
N ILE A 354 -2.57 -13.17 -0.82
CA ILE A 354 -3.52 -14.27 -1.04
C ILE A 354 -4.78 -13.99 -0.24
N SER A 355 -5.90 -13.81 -0.94
CA SER A 355 -7.24 -13.73 -0.34
C SER A 355 -7.96 -15.07 -0.46
N PHE A 356 -8.56 -15.52 0.62
CA PHE A 356 -9.23 -16.84 0.66
C PHE A 356 -10.38 -16.88 1.67
N ASN A 357 -11.24 -17.90 1.55
CA ASN A 357 -12.23 -18.30 2.56
C ASN A 357 -12.09 -19.79 2.87
N VAL A 358 -12.63 -20.23 4.00
CA VAL A 358 -12.54 -21.61 4.50
C VAL A 358 -13.94 -22.18 4.73
N GLY A 359 -14.44 -22.97 3.81
CA GLY A 359 -15.78 -23.58 3.86
C GLY A 359 -16.84 -22.54 4.19
N ASP A 360 -17.75 -22.90 5.10
CA ASP A 360 -18.82 -22.03 5.60
C ASP A 360 -18.41 -21.18 6.82
N VAL A 361 -17.13 -21.20 7.22
CA VAL A 361 -16.65 -20.40 8.37
C VAL A 361 -16.56 -18.94 7.97
N PRO A 362 -17.27 -18.01 8.65
CA PRO A 362 -17.19 -16.59 8.32
C PRO A 362 -15.74 -16.08 8.31
N HIS A 363 -15.38 -15.27 7.32
CA HIS A 363 -14.01 -14.74 7.18
C HIS A 363 -13.51 -14.02 8.46
N ALA A 364 -14.40 -13.28 9.14
CA ALA A 364 -14.07 -12.59 10.38
C ALA A 364 -13.83 -13.57 11.54
N LEU A 365 -14.55 -14.70 11.58
CA LEU A 365 -14.31 -15.77 12.56
C LEU A 365 -13.00 -16.50 12.25
N THR A 366 -12.74 -16.82 10.99
CA THR A 366 -11.47 -17.41 10.54
C THR A 366 -10.29 -16.55 11.00
N ALA A 367 -10.32 -15.24 10.76
CA ALA A 367 -9.25 -14.31 11.20
C ALA A 367 -9.14 -14.25 12.73
N ALA A 368 -10.24 -14.30 13.46
CA ALA A 368 -10.23 -14.32 14.91
C ALA A 368 -9.58 -15.61 15.46
N ILE A 369 -9.92 -16.78 14.90
CA ILE A 369 -9.32 -18.05 15.29
C ILE A 369 -7.79 -18.01 15.02
N LEU A 370 -7.37 -17.58 13.84
CA LEU A 370 -5.95 -17.44 13.50
C LEU A 370 -5.21 -16.56 14.52
N SER A 371 -5.81 -15.44 14.92
CA SER A 371 -5.24 -14.52 15.90
C SER A 371 -5.23 -15.08 17.31
N TYR A 372 -6.40 -15.46 17.84
CA TYR A 372 -6.56 -15.83 19.27
C TYR A 372 -6.05 -17.25 19.60
N GLU A 373 -5.94 -18.14 18.63
CA GLU A 373 -5.42 -19.48 18.85
C GLU A 373 -4.02 -19.69 18.26
N GLY A 374 -3.74 -19.05 17.12
CA GLY A 374 -2.50 -19.21 16.38
C GLY A 374 -1.45 -18.12 16.59
N ALA A 375 -1.81 -16.97 17.15
CA ALA A 375 -1.00 -15.75 17.15
C ALA A 375 -0.62 -15.30 15.74
N ILE A 376 -1.52 -15.51 14.75
CA ILE A 376 -1.31 -15.20 13.34
C ILE A 376 -2.14 -13.97 12.99
N GLY A 377 -1.47 -12.88 12.58
CA GLY A 377 -2.09 -11.65 12.13
C GLY A 377 -2.39 -11.71 10.64
N VAL A 378 -3.66 -11.64 10.29
CA VAL A 378 -4.18 -11.53 8.93
C VAL A 378 -5.21 -10.40 8.87
N ARG A 379 -5.59 -9.99 7.68
CA ARG A 379 -6.72 -9.06 7.49
C ARG A 379 -7.98 -9.83 7.11
N SER A 380 -9.16 -9.31 7.51
CA SER A 380 -10.45 -9.85 7.03
C SER A 380 -11.38 -8.74 6.57
N GLY A 381 -12.29 -9.04 5.65
CA GLY A 381 -13.29 -8.13 5.10
C GLY A 381 -13.07 -7.78 3.63
N CYS A 382 -13.37 -6.53 3.26
CA CYS A 382 -13.27 -6.04 1.87
C CYS A 382 -12.01 -5.19 1.58
N PHE A 383 -11.06 -5.06 2.52
CA PHE A 383 -9.73 -4.45 2.33
C PHE A 383 -9.75 -3.05 1.69
N CYS A 384 -10.78 -2.25 1.96
CA CYS A 384 -11.04 -0.95 1.30
C CYS A 384 -11.13 -1.04 -0.24
N ALA A 385 -11.58 -2.18 -0.78
CA ALA A 385 -11.83 -2.44 -2.19
C ALA A 385 -13.18 -3.17 -2.34
N HIS A 386 -14.25 -2.58 -1.79
CA HIS A 386 -15.56 -3.22 -1.66
C HIS A 386 -16.10 -3.74 -2.99
N THR A 387 -15.98 -2.93 -4.05
CA THR A 387 -16.48 -3.31 -5.37
C THR A 387 -15.74 -4.52 -5.91
N TYR A 388 -14.42 -4.56 -5.76
CA TYR A 388 -13.59 -5.65 -6.22
C TYR A 388 -13.89 -6.95 -5.46
N VAL A 389 -13.88 -6.89 -4.12
CA VAL A 389 -14.15 -8.09 -3.30
C VAL A 389 -15.56 -8.62 -3.56
N LYS A 390 -16.58 -7.76 -3.70
CA LYS A 390 -17.93 -8.20 -4.04
C LYS A 390 -18.00 -8.91 -5.40
N ASN A 391 -17.23 -8.43 -6.39
CA ASN A 391 -17.12 -9.11 -7.69
C ASN A 391 -16.47 -10.50 -7.55
N LEU A 392 -15.34 -10.60 -6.84
CA LEU A 392 -14.64 -11.87 -6.62
C LEU A 392 -15.51 -12.90 -5.84
N LEU A 393 -16.37 -12.42 -4.95
CA LEU A 393 -17.31 -13.23 -4.19
C LEU A 393 -18.64 -13.49 -4.93
N HIS A 394 -18.76 -12.99 -6.17
CA HIS A 394 -19.99 -13.10 -6.97
C HIS A 394 -21.25 -12.62 -6.23
N VAL A 395 -21.14 -11.56 -5.42
CA VAL A 395 -22.26 -10.97 -4.68
C VAL A 395 -23.29 -10.41 -5.67
N THR A 396 -24.51 -10.93 -5.65
CA THR A 396 -25.60 -10.47 -6.53
C THR A 396 -26.07 -9.07 -6.15
N GLN A 397 -26.76 -8.41 -7.08
CA GLN A 397 -27.33 -7.09 -6.80
C GLN A 397 -28.35 -7.11 -5.67
N GLU A 398 -29.15 -8.18 -5.57
CA GLU A 398 -30.13 -8.35 -4.48
C GLU A 398 -29.45 -8.47 -3.13
N GLN A 399 -28.39 -9.30 -3.05
CA GLN A 399 -27.56 -9.40 -1.85
C GLN A 399 -26.90 -8.08 -1.48
N ALA A 400 -26.42 -7.32 -2.48
CA ALA A 400 -25.80 -6.02 -2.24
C ALA A 400 -26.78 -5.03 -1.62
N ILE A 401 -28.04 -4.98 -2.09
CA ILE A 401 -29.10 -4.12 -1.53
C ILE A 401 -29.43 -4.52 -0.08
N GLN A 402 -29.57 -5.82 0.18
CA GLN A 402 -29.83 -6.33 1.53
C GLN A 402 -28.69 -5.93 2.49
N LEU A 403 -27.44 -6.13 2.08
CA LEU A 403 -26.26 -5.78 2.86
C LEU A 403 -26.18 -4.28 3.15
N GLU A 404 -26.54 -3.43 2.18
CA GLU A 404 -26.61 -1.98 2.40
C GLU A 404 -27.61 -1.64 3.51
N ALA A 405 -28.78 -2.24 3.51
CA ALA A 405 -29.80 -2.04 4.55
C ALA A 405 -29.28 -2.51 5.94
N GLU A 406 -28.60 -3.66 6.01
CA GLU A 406 -27.97 -4.15 7.24
C GLU A 406 -26.90 -3.18 7.76
N ILE A 407 -26.00 -2.69 6.89
CA ILE A 407 -24.96 -1.74 7.28
C ILE A 407 -25.56 -0.43 7.79
N LEU A 408 -26.60 0.10 7.13
CA LEU A 408 -27.29 1.32 7.55
C LEU A 408 -27.98 1.14 8.91
N SER A 409 -28.41 -0.07 9.25
CA SER A 409 -28.94 -0.42 10.58
C SER A 409 -27.85 -0.73 11.62
N ARG A 410 -26.58 -0.49 11.32
CA ARG A 410 -25.39 -0.81 12.14
C ARG A 410 -25.22 -2.30 12.43
N ASN A 411 -25.76 -3.16 11.60
CA ASN A 411 -25.53 -4.60 11.65
C ASN A 411 -24.49 -5.00 10.60
N ARG A 412 -23.33 -5.45 11.06
CA ARG A 412 -22.21 -5.91 10.22
C ARG A 412 -21.97 -7.42 10.35
N THR A 413 -22.94 -8.15 10.86
CA THR A 413 -22.80 -9.59 11.13
C THR A 413 -22.56 -10.42 9.87
N HIS A 414 -23.18 -10.04 8.74
CA HIS A 414 -23.16 -10.80 7.50
C HIS A 414 -22.40 -10.10 6.37
N LEU A 415 -21.44 -9.22 6.72
CA LEU A 415 -20.65 -8.54 5.69
C LEU A 415 -19.90 -9.56 4.83
N PRO A 416 -20.00 -9.45 3.48
CA PRO A 416 -19.18 -10.27 2.60
C PRO A 416 -17.73 -9.85 2.72
N GLY A 417 -16.84 -10.81 2.61
CA GLY A 417 -15.41 -10.54 2.69
C GLY A 417 -14.59 -11.81 2.57
N ALA A 418 -13.31 -11.64 2.58
CA ALA A 418 -12.34 -12.72 2.59
C ALA A 418 -11.33 -12.54 3.73
N VAL A 419 -10.57 -13.57 4.03
CA VAL A 419 -9.33 -13.47 4.78
C VAL A 419 -8.21 -13.17 3.80
N ARG A 420 -7.29 -12.29 4.17
CA ARG A 420 -6.12 -11.97 3.34
C ARG A 420 -4.84 -12.22 4.14
N ALA A 421 -4.01 -13.13 3.66
CA ALA A 421 -2.63 -13.25 4.06
C ALA A 421 -1.75 -12.49 3.07
N SER A 422 -0.79 -11.71 3.56
CA SER A 422 0.17 -10.98 2.73
C SER A 422 1.55 -11.03 3.34
N PHE A 423 2.53 -11.42 2.52
CA PHE A 423 3.88 -11.69 2.96
C PHE A 423 4.76 -10.45 2.92
N GLY A 424 5.63 -10.33 3.91
CA GLY A 424 6.72 -9.36 3.92
C GLY A 424 8.05 -10.05 3.64
N LEU A 425 9.08 -9.26 3.33
CA LEU A 425 10.43 -9.76 3.01
C LEU A 425 11.08 -10.55 4.16
N TYR A 426 10.54 -10.47 5.37
CA TYR A 426 11.03 -11.15 6.57
C TYR A 426 10.26 -12.44 6.90
N ASN A 427 9.18 -12.74 6.16
CA ASN A 427 8.44 -13.99 6.40
C ASN A 427 9.19 -15.20 5.85
N THR A 428 8.85 -16.37 6.36
CA THR A 428 9.49 -17.64 6.05
C THR A 428 8.46 -18.72 5.70
N THR A 429 8.89 -19.78 5.05
CA THR A 429 8.05 -20.97 4.75
C THR A 429 7.58 -21.67 6.02
N ASP A 430 8.39 -21.70 7.09
CA ASP A 430 7.99 -22.27 8.39
C ASP A 430 6.78 -21.50 8.99
N GLU A 431 6.71 -20.18 8.80
CA GLU A 431 5.57 -19.38 9.22
C GLU A 431 4.32 -19.70 8.38
N ILE A 432 4.49 -19.99 7.08
CA ILE A 432 3.40 -20.43 6.20
C ILE A 432 2.88 -21.80 6.64
N ASP A 433 3.75 -22.73 7.06
CA ASP A 433 3.33 -24.03 7.59
C ASP A 433 2.44 -23.87 8.83
N VAL A 434 2.78 -22.94 9.74
CA VAL A 434 1.93 -22.63 10.91
C VAL A 434 0.56 -22.06 10.50
N LEU A 435 0.51 -21.24 9.46
CA LEU A 435 -0.75 -20.72 8.90
C LEU A 435 -1.59 -21.87 8.32
N VAL A 436 -0.97 -22.71 7.48
CA VAL A 436 -1.63 -23.85 6.81
C VAL A 436 -2.18 -24.85 7.83
N ASP A 437 -1.40 -25.20 8.85
CA ASP A 437 -1.84 -26.09 9.92
C ASP A 437 -3.03 -25.50 10.71
N SER A 438 -3.02 -24.19 10.93
CA SER A 438 -4.16 -23.50 11.58
C SER A 438 -5.39 -23.52 10.70
N ILE A 439 -5.26 -23.32 9.39
CA ILE A 439 -6.35 -23.38 8.42
C ILE A 439 -6.92 -24.82 8.32
N LYS A 440 -6.07 -25.86 8.32
CA LYS A 440 -6.50 -27.27 8.35
C LYS A 440 -7.35 -27.57 9.59
N LYS A 441 -7.00 -27.02 10.75
CA LYS A 441 -7.80 -27.14 11.98
C LYS A 441 -9.15 -26.43 11.85
N ILE A 442 -9.18 -25.23 11.25
CA ILE A 442 -10.40 -24.48 11.00
C ILE A 442 -11.32 -25.27 10.05
N ALA A 443 -10.79 -25.77 8.93
CA ALA A 443 -11.50 -26.54 7.92
C ALA A 443 -12.14 -27.82 8.53
N SER A 444 -11.39 -28.52 9.38
CA SER A 444 -11.89 -29.72 10.08
C SER A 444 -12.75 -29.43 11.32
N GLY A 445 -13.01 -28.17 11.62
CA GLY A 445 -13.82 -27.75 12.76
C GLY A 445 -13.12 -27.89 14.13
N HIS A 446 -11.81 -28.11 14.16
CA HIS A 446 -11.02 -28.26 15.40
C HIS A 446 -10.49 -26.91 15.89
N PHE A 447 -11.39 -26.08 16.43
CA PHE A 447 -11.08 -24.79 17.06
C PHE A 447 -12.01 -24.53 18.24
N HIS A 448 -11.67 -23.59 19.10
CA HIS A 448 -12.50 -23.15 20.22
C HIS A 448 -13.87 -22.67 19.72
N LYS A 449 -14.97 -23.10 20.35
CA LYS A 449 -16.34 -22.84 19.85
C LYS A 449 -17.02 -21.62 20.48
N ASP A 450 -16.48 -21.08 21.56
CA ASP A 450 -17.12 -19.99 22.30
C ASP A 450 -16.61 -18.60 21.86
N TYR A 451 -16.83 -18.31 20.56
CA TYR A 451 -16.64 -16.97 20.01
C TYR A 451 -17.95 -16.21 19.99
N VAL A 452 -17.89 -14.91 20.26
CA VAL A 452 -19.02 -13.99 20.16
C VAL A 452 -18.70 -12.91 19.13
N ILE A 453 -19.71 -12.58 18.32
CA ILE A 453 -19.60 -11.48 17.36
C ILE A 453 -20.04 -10.17 18.00
N ASN A 454 -19.33 -9.09 17.69
CA ASN A 454 -19.80 -7.73 17.89
C ASN A 454 -20.57 -7.28 16.63
N PRO A 455 -21.91 -7.15 16.65
CA PRO A 455 -22.67 -6.85 15.44
C PRO A 455 -22.33 -5.48 14.82
N GLU A 456 -21.97 -4.48 15.63
CA GLU A 456 -21.62 -3.15 15.12
C GLU A 456 -20.28 -3.12 14.38
N LYS A 457 -19.34 -3.97 14.79
CA LYS A 457 -18.00 -4.05 14.17
C LYS A 457 -17.89 -5.18 13.15
N GLY A 458 -18.68 -6.25 13.29
CA GLY A 458 -18.54 -7.49 12.52
C GLY A 458 -17.32 -8.32 12.92
N GLU A 459 -16.82 -8.13 14.14
CA GLU A 459 -15.60 -8.78 14.65
C GLU A 459 -15.95 -9.86 15.66
N TYR A 460 -15.23 -10.97 15.64
CA TYR A 460 -15.35 -12.06 16.61
C TYR A 460 -14.26 -11.99 17.67
N ALA A 461 -14.62 -12.32 18.90
CA ALA A 461 -13.69 -12.51 20.00
C ALA A 461 -14.12 -13.69 20.89
N PRO A 462 -13.20 -14.42 21.54
CA PRO A 462 -13.56 -15.44 22.52
C PRO A 462 -14.26 -14.81 23.71
N ARG A 463 -15.36 -15.41 24.17
CA ARG A 463 -16.25 -14.82 25.22
C ARG A 463 -15.50 -14.41 26.50
N ASN A 464 -14.59 -15.21 26.98
CA ASN A 464 -13.93 -15.04 28.25
C ASN A 464 -12.45 -14.66 28.14
N PHE A 465 -12.00 -14.23 26.96
CA PHE A 465 -10.62 -13.81 26.73
C PHE A 465 -10.54 -12.29 26.65
N ARG A 466 -9.76 -11.70 27.56
CA ARG A 466 -9.53 -10.26 27.61
C ARG A 466 -8.06 -9.94 27.39
N LEU A 467 -7.80 -8.99 26.52
CA LEU A 467 -6.48 -8.43 26.30
C LEU A 467 -6.35 -7.15 27.14
N ASP A 468 -5.36 -7.12 28.00
CA ASP A 468 -4.96 -5.93 28.76
C ASP A 468 -3.74 -5.32 28.07
N PHE A 469 -3.99 -4.34 27.21
CA PHE A 469 -2.93 -3.70 26.42
C PHE A 469 -1.97 -2.85 27.23
N GLU A 470 -2.37 -2.37 28.42
CA GLU A 470 -1.49 -1.61 29.32
C GLU A 470 -0.31 -2.45 29.86
N ASN A 471 -0.43 -3.79 29.84
CA ASN A 471 0.66 -4.68 30.16
C ASN A 471 1.77 -4.71 29.09
N TYR A 472 1.48 -4.22 27.87
CA TYR A 472 2.40 -4.26 26.72
C TYR A 472 2.92 -2.88 26.34
N PHE A 473 2.10 -1.86 26.48
CA PHE A 473 2.48 -0.48 26.18
C PHE A 473 1.80 0.50 27.15
N LYS A 474 2.60 1.39 27.73
CA LYS A 474 2.14 2.46 28.64
C LYS A 474 2.50 3.81 28.07
N PHE A 475 1.57 4.76 28.17
CA PHE A 475 1.79 6.17 27.85
C PHE A 475 2.43 6.93 29.01
#